data_f532a19511c500fbe0d0b72ddfc423d2
#
_entry.id   f532a19511c500fbe0d0b72ddfc423d2
#
_cell.length_a   1.000
_cell.length_b   1.000
_cell.length_c   1.000
_cell.angle_alpha   90.00
_cell.angle_beta   90.00
_cell.angle_gamma   90.00
#
_symmetry.space_group_name_H-M   'P 1'
#
loop_
_entity.id
_entity.type
_entity.pdbx_description
1 polymer ?
#
loop_
_entity_poly.entity_id
_entity_poly.type
_entity_poly.pdbx_seq_one_letter_code
_entity_poly.pdbx_strand_id
1 'polypeptide(L)'
;MISATATPGSTFKLVTTAAALENIPDINEWSFKCNGSYEIEGEKVTCETPHGTVDIYGALSNSCNCAYSSLAVEMGGEVMQQTVDKLGLTSSYDINGIKSVPGSFNFDTYNINLGWAGIGQFEDQVNPLSMMVYIGAIAGGGEAAEPCILQGSSSGKIRLLEADTAQQIGNMMRNNVVTNYGDQNYPGLELHAKSGTAEGAPGRASDAWFCGYSGDLAFVVCVERGGYGAATAGPVASKVLQALNANS
;
A
#
# COMPACT_ATOMS: atom_id res chain seq x y z
N MET A 1 -14.11 -8.32 6.50
CA MET A 1 -13.09 -8.06 5.45
C MET A 1 -13.70 -7.89 4.05
N ILE A 2 -14.61 -8.74 3.61
CA ILE A 2 -15.21 -8.66 2.24
C ILE A 2 -16.15 -7.46 2.10
N SER A 3 -16.88 -7.10 3.15
CA SER A 3 -17.97 -6.12 3.16
C SER A 3 -17.64 -4.78 3.85
N ALA A 4 -16.37 -4.52 4.10
CA ALA A 4 -15.91 -3.30 4.75
C ALA A 4 -14.79 -2.62 3.96
N THR A 5 -14.74 -1.31 4.03
CA THR A 5 -13.62 -0.48 3.57
C THR A 5 -13.03 0.29 4.73
N ALA A 6 -11.78 0.69 4.62
CA ALA A 6 -11.11 1.54 5.60
C ALA A 6 -10.07 2.42 4.91
N THR A 7 -9.74 3.53 5.54
CA THR A 7 -8.67 4.43 5.08
C THR A 7 -7.33 3.69 5.14
N PRO A 8 -6.58 3.59 4.02
CA PRO A 8 -5.39 2.75 3.94
C PRO A 8 -4.15 3.36 4.60
N GLY A 9 -4.11 4.67 4.76
CA GLY A 9 -2.93 5.39 5.20
C GLY A 9 -1.72 5.08 4.32
N SER A 10 -0.53 5.11 4.89
CA SER A 10 0.73 4.93 4.14
C SER A 10 0.90 3.58 3.41
N THR A 11 0.00 2.60 3.55
CA THR A 11 0.00 1.42 2.67
C THR A 11 -0.37 1.79 1.23
N PHE A 12 -1.16 2.85 1.04
CA PHE A 12 -1.53 3.36 -0.28
C PHE A 12 -0.33 3.90 -1.08
N LYS A 13 0.77 4.25 -0.43
CA LYS A 13 2.01 4.64 -1.13
C LYS A 13 2.55 3.55 -2.06
N LEU A 14 2.19 2.29 -1.84
CA LEU A 14 2.48 1.21 -2.81
C LEU A 14 1.72 1.43 -4.12
N VAL A 15 0.48 1.93 -4.06
CA VAL A 15 -0.34 2.28 -5.23
C VAL A 15 0.26 3.49 -5.96
N THR A 16 0.59 4.54 -5.22
CA THR A 16 1.24 5.73 -5.78
C THR A 16 2.63 5.41 -6.35
N THR A 17 3.36 4.44 -5.76
CA THR A 17 4.61 3.93 -6.33
C THR A 17 4.37 3.23 -7.67
N ALA A 18 3.34 2.38 -7.78
CA ALA A 18 2.99 1.74 -9.04
C ALA A 18 2.63 2.78 -10.12
N ALA A 19 1.82 3.78 -9.75
CA ALA A 19 1.50 4.89 -10.63
C ALA A 19 2.75 5.62 -11.13
N ALA A 20 3.68 5.95 -10.23
CA ALA A 20 4.92 6.66 -10.58
C ALA A 20 5.84 5.83 -11.47
N LEU A 21 6.05 4.55 -11.14
CA LEU A 21 6.90 3.65 -11.92
C LEU A 21 6.38 3.43 -13.35
N GLU A 22 5.06 3.47 -13.56
CA GLU A 22 4.46 3.22 -14.86
C GLU A 22 4.19 4.50 -15.69
N ASN A 23 4.21 5.69 -15.07
CA ASN A 23 3.80 6.92 -15.74
C ASN A 23 4.84 8.06 -15.71
N ILE A 24 5.83 8.03 -14.84
CA ILE A 24 6.88 9.05 -14.79
C ILE A 24 8.13 8.51 -15.52
N PRO A 25 8.53 9.10 -16.65
CA PRO A 25 9.79 8.75 -17.30
C PRO A 25 10.97 8.94 -16.33
N ASP A 26 11.93 8.03 -16.39
CA ASP A 26 13.18 8.11 -15.61
C ASP A 26 12.97 8.25 -14.09
N ILE A 27 11.86 7.70 -13.55
CA ILE A 27 11.52 7.76 -12.10
C ILE A 27 12.67 7.25 -11.21
N ASN A 28 13.53 6.39 -11.72
CA ASN A 28 14.70 5.90 -10.99
C ASN A 28 15.81 6.99 -10.81
N GLU A 29 15.77 8.06 -11.59
CA GLU A 29 16.64 9.24 -11.44
C GLU A 29 15.94 10.37 -10.65
N TRP A 30 14.65 10.19 -10.34
CA TRP A 30 13.87 11.15 -9.58
C TRP A 30 14.39 11.29 -8.15
N SER A 31 14.37 12.51 -7.64
CA SER A 31 14.69 12.79 -6.24
C SER A 31 13.85 13.93 -5.70
N PHE A 32 13.58 13.86 -4.41
CA PHE A 32 12.80 14.88 -3.68
C PHE A 32 13.55 15.31 -2.42
N LYS A 33 13.62 16.62 -2.17
CA LYS A 33 14.20 17.17 -0.93
C LYS A 33 13.13 17.41 0.11
N CYS A 34 13.01 16.49 1.06
CA CYS A 34 12.07 16.58 2.18
C CYS A 34 12.69 17.38 3.35
N ASN A 35 12.16 18.57 3.59
CA ASN A 35 12.53 19.42 4.73
C ASN A 35 11.52 19.27 5.92
N GLY A 36 10.67 18.23 5.92
CA GLY A 36 9.66 17.98 6.94
C GLY A 36 8.28 18.53 6.58
N SER A 37 8.16 19.39 5.58
CA SER A 37 6.87 19.86 5.03
C SER A 37 6.98 20.14 3.54
N TYR A 38 5.85 19.99 2.85
CA TYR A 38 5.66 20.34 1.44
C TYR A 38 4.39 21.16 1.30
N GLU A 39 4.48 22.31 0.65
CA GLU A 39 3.37 23.24 0.48
C GLU A 39 2.68 23.01 -0.87
N ILE A 40 1.39 22.83 -0.86
CA ILE A 40 0.52 22.67 -2.02
C ILE A 40 -0.61 23.69 -1.89
N GLU A 41 -0.67 24.67 -2.78
CA GLU A 41 -1.72 25.69 -2.85
C GLU A 41 -1.94 26.45 -1.52
N GLY A 42 -0.86 26.70 -0.77
CA GLY A 42 -0.90 27.44 0.50
C GLY A 42 -1.16 26.59 1.74
N GLU A 43 -1.46 25.30 1.57
CA GLU A 43 -1.60 24.33 2.65
C GLU A 43 -0.40 23.38 2.71
N LYS A 44 -0.23 22.67 3.82
CA LYS A 44 0.97 21.87 4.04
C LYS A 44 0.66 20.41 4.30
N VAL A 45 1.36 19.53 3.59
CA VAL A 45 1.53 18.13 3.97
C VAL A 45 2.83 18.00 4.78
N THR A 46 2.80 17.28 5.88
CA THR A 46 3.95 17.19 6.80
C THR A 46 4.42 15.75 6.98
N CYS A 47 5.71 15.60 7.26
CA CYS A 47 6.34 14.40 7.79
C CYS A 47 6.66 14.59 9.28
N GLU A 48 6.76 13.51 10.03
CA GLU A 48 7.17 13.55 11.46
C GLU A 48 8.58 14.14 11.62
N THR A 49 9.46 13.87 10.66
CA THR A 49 10.83 14.39 10.62
C THR A 49 11.24 14.75 9.20
N PRO A 50 12.20 15.67 8.99
CA PRO A 50 12.84 15.86 7.69
C PRO A 50 13.60 14.61 7.26
N HIS A 51 13.44 14.19 5.99
CA HIS A 51 14.12 13.01 5.44
C HIS A 51 15.34 13.35 4.56
N GLY A 52 15.59 14.66 4.32
CA GLY A 52 16.66 15.09 3.41
C GLY A 52 16.31 14.78 1.95
N THR A 53 17.33 14.56 1.13
CA THR A 53 17.13 14.15 -0.27
C THR A 53 16.86 12.65 -0.33
N VAL A 54 15.74 12.26 -0.91
CA VAL A 54 15.32 10.86 -1.09
C VAL A 54 15.06 10.61 -2.57
N ASP A 55 15.44 9.44 -3.04
CA ASP A 55 14.95 8.83 -4.28
C ASP A 55 13.61 8.09 -4.01
N ILE A 56 13.07 7.41 -5.02
CA ILE A 56 11.79 6.70 -4.88
C ILE A 56 11.89 5.56 -3.83
N TYR A 57 13.05 4.89 -3.70
CA TYR A 57 13.32 3.86 -2.69
C TYR A 57 13.35 4.46 -1.28
N GLY A 58 14.11 5.52 -1.10
CA GLY A 58 14.20 6.23 0.17
C GLY A 58 12.88 6.88 0.58
N ALA A 59 12.10 7.38 -0.38
CA ALA A 59 10.77 7.93 -0.14
C ALA A 59 9.81 6.87 0.42
N LEU A 60 9.80 5.64 -0.14
CA LEU A 60 8.96 4.54 0.37
C LEU A 60 9.48 4.04 1.73
N SER A 61 10.80 3.88 1.87
CA SER A 61 11.43 3.40 3.10
C SER A 61 11.14 4.31 4.27
N ASN A 62 11.32 5.63 4.10
CA ASN A 62 11.00 6.62 5.12
C ASN A 62 9.50 6.92 5.23
N SER A 63 8.67 6.29 4.39
CA SER A 63 7.23 6.62 4.31
C SER A 63 6.98 8.12 4.16
N CYS A 64 7.77 8.81 3.33
CA CYS A 64 7.79 10.27 3.19
C CYS A 64 6.48 10.82 2.63
N ASN A 65 5.68 11.49 3.46
CA ASN A 65 4.42 12.09 3.03
C ASN A 65 4.66 13.18 1.97
N CYS A 66 5.64 14.05 2.20
CA CYS A 66 5.95 15.15 1.30
C CYS A 66 6.29 14.68 -0.13
N ALA A 67 7.13 13.65 -0.24
CA ALA A 67 7.54 13.07 -1.53
C ALA A 67 6.35 12.43 -2.26
N TYR A 68 5.55 11.64 -1.57
CA TYR A 68 4.40 10.96 -2.17
C TYR A 68 3.26 11.90 -2.53
N SER A 69 3.03 12.95 -1.74
CA SER A 69 2.08 14.01 -2.10
C SER A 69 2.54 14.78 -3.34
N SER A 70 3.84 15.06 -3.45
CA SER A 70 4.42 15.68 -4.65
C SER A 70 4.23 14.80 -5.89
N LEU A 71 4.51 13.50 -5.80
CA LEU A 71 4.30 12.56 -6.90
C LEU A 71 2.85 12.48 -7.34
N ALA A 72 1.90 12.41 -6.39
CA ALA A 72 0.48 12.35 -6.73
C ALA A 72 0.01 13.62 -7.45
N VAL A 73 0.44 14.80 -7.00
CA VAL A 73 0.13 16.07 -7.65
C VAL A 73 0.78 16.17 -9.03
N GLU A 74 2.03 15.72 -9.19
CA GLU A 74 2.75 15.69 -10.47
C GLU A 74 2.05 14.81 -11.50
N MET A 75 1.60 13.62 -11.10
CA MET A 75 0.89 12.68 -11.97
C MET A 75 -0.53 13.15 -12.29
N GLY A 76 -1.17 13.84 -11.38
CA GLY A 76 -2.56 14.30 -11.52
C GLY A 76 -3.61 13.23 -11.21
N GLY A 77 -4.85 13.69 -10.98
CA GLY A 77 -5.95 12.84 -10.54
C GLY A 77 -6.35 11.78 -11.56
N GLU A 78 -6.26 12.05 -12.84
CA GLU A 78 -6.60 11.09 -13.90
C GLU A 78 -5.69 9.85 -13.87
N VAL A 79 -4.37 10.04 -13.73
CA VAL A 79 -3.41 8.93 -13.63
C VAL A 79 -3.65 8.13 -12.36
N MET A 80 -3.92 8.80 -11.24
CA MET A 80 -4.23 8.14 -9.96
C MET A 80 -5.51 7.29 -10.07
N GLN A 81 -6.58 7.82 -10.72
CA GLN A 81 -7.82 7.07 -10.93
C GLN A 81 -7.60 5.85 -11.83
N GLN A 82 -6.94 6.03 -12.96
CA GLN A 82 -6.62 4.92 -13.87
C GLN A 82 -5.79 3.84 -13.15
N THR A 83 -4.89 4.24 -12.27
CA THR A 83 -4.06 3.30 -11.50
C THR A 83 -4.91 2.49 -10.51
N VAL A 84 -5.76 3.09 -9.69
CA VAL A 84 -6.60 2.33 -8.75
C VAL A 84 -7.56 1.39 -9.45
N ASP A 85 -8.06 1.78 -10.64
CA ASP A 85 -8.93 0.95 -11.48
C ASP A 85 -8.14 -0.24 -12.05
N LYS A 86 -6.96 -0.01 -12.63
CA LYS A 86 -6.07 -1.04 -13.16
C LYS A 86 -5.65 -2.04 -12.08
N LEU A 87 -5.37 -1.56 -10.87
CA LEU A 87 -4.97 -2.39 -9.72
C LEU A 87 -6.14 -3.13 -9.06
N GLY A 88 -7.36 -2.97 -9.56
CA GLY A 88 -8.56 -3.65 -9.08
C GLY A 88 -9.04 -3.17 -7.71
N LEU A 89 -8.60 -1.99 -7.25
CA LEU A 89 -9.00 -1.46 -5.96
C LEU A 89 -10.45 -0.94 -5.96
N THR A 90 -10.95 -0.53 -7.12
CA THR A 90 -12.35 -0.13 -7.38
C THR A 90 -13.23 -1.29 -7.86
N SER A 91 -12.67 -2.50 -7.94
CA SER A 91 -13.40 -3.68 -8.41
C SER A 91 -14.16 -4.37 -7.27
N SER A 92 -15.31 -4.95 -7.63
CA SER A 92 -16.02 -5.91 -6.77
C SER A 92 -15.63 -7.33 -7.19
N TYR A 93 -14.98 -8.07 -6.31
CA TYR A 93 -14.62 -9.46 -6.54
C TYR A 93 -15.77 -10.39 -6.15
N ASP A 94 -16.06 -11.39 -6.99
CA ASP A 94 -17.01 -12.46 -6.67
C ASP A 94 -16.24 -13.64 -6.06
N ILE A 95 -16.49 -13.89 -4.79
CA ILE A 95 -15.85 -14.94 -4.02
C ILE A 95 -16.87 -16.07 -3.83
N ASN A 96 -17.02 -16.92 -4.84
CA ASN A 96 -17.98 -18.04 -4.83
C ASN A 96 -19.41 -17.60 -4.50
N GLY A 97 -19.89 -16.53 -5.14
CA GLY A 97 -21.22 -15.96 -4.98
C GLY A 97 -21.34 -14.86 -3.92
N ILE A 98 -20.27 -14.54 -3.20
CA ILE A 98 -20.22 -13.42 -2.26
C ILE A 98 -19.42 -12.28 -2.89
N LYS A 99 -20.07 -11.15 -3.17
CA LYS A 99 -19.41 -9.98 -3.75
C LYS A 99 -18.74 -9.11 -2.69
N SER A 100 -17.49 -8.72 -2.95
CA SER A 100 -16.80 -7.73 -2.12
C SER A 100 -17.34 -6.33 -2.39
N VAL A 101 -17.24 -5.45 -1.39
CA VAL A 101 -17.46 -4.02 -1.58
C VAL A 101 -16.23 -3.42 -2.26
N PRO A 102 -16.39 -2.64 -3.34
CA PRO A 102 -15.26 -1.95 -3.97
C PRO A 102 -14.71 -0.85 -3.08
N GLY A 103 -13.43 -0.49 -3.28
CA GLY A 103 -12.88 0.74 -2.73
C GLY A 103 -13.48 1.98 -3.40
N SER A 104 -13.31 3.13 -2.75
CA SER A 104 -13.73 4.42 -3.28
C SER A 104 -12.64 5.47 -3.08
N PHE A 105 -12.44 6.32 -4.09
CA PHE A 105 -11.39 7.33 -4.15
C PHE A 105 -11.96 8.60 -4.78
N ASN A 106 -11.39 9.75 -4.41
CA ASN A 106 -11.77 11.04 -4.99
C ASN A 106 -10.50 11.78 -5.41
N PHE A 107 -10.10 11.60 -6.67
CA PHE A 107 -8.94 12.27 -7.28
C PHE A 107 -9.31 13.46 -8.16
N ASP A 108 -10.60 13.67 -8.47
CA ASP A 108 -11.12 14.88 -9.13
C ASP A 108 -11.34 15.99 -8.09
N THR A 109 -10.26 16.58 -7.62
CA THR A 109 -10.26 17.48 -6.48
C THR A 109 -9.10 18.48 -6.57
N TYR A 110 -9.00 19.40 -5.59
CA TYR A 110 -7.86 20.33 -5.46
C TYR A 110 -6.55 19.57 -5.21
N ASN A 111 -5.42 20.15 -5.65
CA ASN A 111 -4.12 19.52 -5.55
C ASN A 111 -3.72 19.15 -4.10
N ILE A 112 -4.12 19.94 -3.11
CA ILE A 112 -3.86 19.59 -1.70
C ILE A 112 -4.57 18.28 -1.30
N ASN A 113 -5.83 18.11 -1.69
CA ASN A 113 -6.58 16.89 -1.44
C ASN A 113 -5.99 15.69 -2.19
N LEU A 114 -5.61 15.91 -3.47
CA LEU A 114 -4.91 14.90 -4.27
C LEU A 114 -3.58 14.50 -3.61
N GLY A 115 -2.85 15.45 -3.05
CA GLY A 115 -1.63 15.17 -2.28
C GLY A 115 -1.90 14.29 -1.05
N TRP A 116 -3.00 14.55 -0.32
CA TRP A 116 -3.43 13.71 0.80
C TRP A 116 -3.92 12.34 0.34
N ALA A 117 -4.67 12.25 -0.74
CA ALA A 117 -5.10 10.98 -1.34
C ALA A 117 -3.88 10.14 -1.79
N GLY A 118 -2.84 10.76 -2.37
CA GLY A 118 -1.61 10.07 -2.77
C GLY A 118 -0.85 9.37 -1.63
N ILE A 119 -1.18 9.68 -0.38
CA ILE A 119 -0.63 9.01 0.81
C ILE A 119 -1.66 8.15 1.55
N GLY A 120 -2.83 7.93 0.94
CA GLY A 120 -3.89 7.08 1.47
C GLY A 120 -4.70 7.74 2.59
N GLN A 121 -4.87 9.04 2.52
CA GLN A 121 -5.69 9.85 3.42
C GLN A 121 -6.83 10.52 2.61
N PHE A 122 -7.41 11.60 3.13
CA PHE A 122 -8.55 12.29 2.53
C PHE A 122 -9.78 11.37 2.48
N GLU A 123 -10.34 11.09 1.31
CA GLU A 123 -11.54 10.26 1.13
C GLU A 123 -11.24 8.82 0.69
N ASP A 124 -9.97 8.43 0.68
CA ASP A 124 -9.56 7.10 0.24
C ASP A 124 -10.12 6.01 1.15
N GLN A 125 -10.82 5.07 0.53
CA GLN A 125 -11.37 3.89 1.18
C GLN A 125 -10.97 2.65 0.39
N VAL A 126 -10.24 1.75 1.01
CA VAL A 126 -9.76 0.51 0.41
C VAL A 126 -10.45 -0.69 1.06
N ASN A 127 -10.87 -1.65 0.25
CA ASN A 127 -11.26 -2.95 0.77
C ASN A 127 -10.01 -3.79 1.06
N PRO A 128 -9.82 -4.34 2.27
CA PRO A 128 -8.64 -5.15 2.60
C PRO A 128 -8.42 -6.35 1.66
N LEU A 129 -9.49 -6.92 1.09
CA LEU A 129 -9.37 -7.99 0.10
C LEU A 129 -8.76 -7.48 -1.20
N SER A 130 -9.23 -6.34 -1.73
CA SER A 130 -8.68 -5.75 -2.95
C SER A 130 -7.19 -5.40 -2.76
N MET A 131 -6.83 -4.87 -1.60
CA MET A 131 -5.43 -4.63 -1.24
C MET A 131 -4.64 -5.93 -1.18
N MET A 132 -5.19 -7.01 -0.64
CA MET A 132 -4.53 -8.32 -0.60
C MET A 132 -4.31 -8.90 -2.00
N VAL A 133 -5.27 -8.75 -2.91
CA VAL A 133 -5.13 -9.15 -4.32
C VAL A 133 -4.01 -8.35 -5.00
N TYR A 134 -3.96 -7.04 -4.78
CA TYR A 134 -2.88 -6.18 -5.28
C TYR A 134 -1.50 -6.62 -4.73
N ILE A 135 -1.39 -6.88 -3.43
CA ILE A 135 -0.15 -7.41 -2.82
C ILE A 135 0.21 -8.77 -3.44
N GLY A 136 -0.78 -9.62 -3.68
CA GLY A 136 -0.58 -10.90 -4.39
C GLY A 136 -0.04 -10.72 -5.80
N ALA A 137 -0.47 -9.67 -6.52
CA ALA A 137 0.09 -9.34 -7.83
C ALA A 137 1.55 -8.88 -7.74
N ILE A 138 1.92 -8.10 -6.72
CA ILE A 138 3.34 -7.74 -6.50
C ILE A 138 4.17 -9.01 -6.30
N ALA A 139 3.73 -9.93 -5.42
CA ALA A 139 4.42 -11.20 -5.16
C ALA A 139 4.49 -12.09 -6.41
N GLY A 140 3.45 -12.10 -7.23
CA GLY A 140 3.30 -12.94 -8.43
C GLY A 140 3.86 -12.34 -9.73
N GLY A 141 4.74 -11.33 -9.67
CA GLY A 141 5.33 -10.72 -10.87
C GLY A 141 4.31 -10.01 -11.76
N GLY A 142 3.36 -9.35 -11.16
CA GLY A 142 2.29 -8.57 -11.79
C GLY A 142 0.96 -9.32 -11.91
N GLU A 143 0.90 -10.61 -11.59
CA GLU A 143 -0.32 -11.42 -11.65
C GLU A 143 -0.77 -11.88 -10.26
N ALA A 144 -2.06 -11.76 -9.96
CA ALA A 144 -2.67 -12.32 -8.78
C ALA A 144 -3.62 -13.47 -9.13
N ALA A 145 -3.82 -14.40 -8.19
CA ALA A 145 -4.94 -15.33 -8.24
C ALA A 145 -6.25 -14.57 -7.97
N GLU A 146 -7.30 -14.91 -8.71
CA GLU A 146 -8.66 -14.44 -8.36
C GLU A 146 -9.08 -14.99 -6.99
N PRO A 147 -9.72 -14.17 -6.14
CA PRO A 147 -10.12 -14.62 -4.82
C PRO A 147 -11.08 -15.82 -4.86
N CYS A 148 -10.76 -16.87 -4.13
CA CYS A 148 -11.57 -18.07 -3.99
C CYS A 148 -11.42 -18.61 -2.56
N ILE A 149 -12.54 -19.12 -1.97
CA ILE A 149 -12.57 -19.72 -0.63
C ILE A 149 -12.90 -21.21 -0.64
N LEU A 150 -13.28 -21.77 -1.79
CA LEU A 150 -13.61 -23.19 -1.91
C LEU A 150 -12.33 -23.99 -2.18
N GLN A 151 -12.05 -24.95 -1.30
CA GLN A 151 -10.93 -25.85 -1.46
C GLN A 151 -11.09 -26.70 -2.73
N GLY A 152 -10.00 -26.77 -3.53
CA GLY A 152 -9.98 -27.57 -4.77
C GLY A 152 -10.60 -26.88 -5.99
N SER A 153 -11.14 -25.66 -5.86
CA SER A 153 -11.51 -24.88 -7.03
C SER A 153 -10.26 -24.17 -7.60
N SER A 154 -10.15 -24.15 -8.93
CA SER A 154 -9.14 -23.34 -9.60
C SER A 154 -9.64 -21.90 -9.67
N SER A 155 -8.83 -20.96 -9.24
CA SER A 155 -9.07 -19.55 -9.51
C SER A 155 -8.40 -19.15 -10.84
N GLY A 156 -8.97 -18.20 -11.56
CA GLY A 156 -8.32 -17.52 -12.66
C GLY A 156 -7.11 -16.72 -12.16
N LYS A 157 -6.39 -16.13 -13.09
CA LYS A 157 -5.36 -15.14 -12.80
C LYS A 157 -5.72 -13.81 -13.43
N ILE A 158 -5.41 -12.73 -12.73
CA ILE A 158 -5.58 -11.37 -13.21
C ILE A 158 -4.22 -10.66 -13.21
N ARG A 159 -3.90 -9.98 -14.30
CA ARG A 159 -2.72 -9.12 -14.37
C ARG A 159 -3.11 -7.72 -13.94
N LEU A 160 -2.41 -7.21 -12.94
CA LEU A 160 -2.63 -5.88 -12.36
C LEU A 160 -1.45 -4.94 -12.56
N LEU A 161 -0.24 -5.47 -12.74
CA LEU A 161 1.01 -4.72 -12.90
C LEU A 161 1.85 -5.27 -14.04
N GLU A 162 2.74 -4.44 -14.58
CA GLU A 162 3.86 -4.92 -15.36
C GLU A 162 4.83 -5.70 -14.45
N ALA A 163 5.52 -6.69 -15.02
CA ALA A 163 6.41 -7.55 -14.24
C ALA A 163 7.56 -6.78 -13.57
N ASP A 164 8.15 -5.84 -14.31
CA ASP A 164 9.25 -4.99 -13.82
C ASP A 164 8.76 -4.07 -12.68
N THR A 165 7.56 -3.51 -12.79
CA THR A 165 6.93 -2.70 -11.75
C THR A 165 6.72 -3.51 -10.48
N ALA A 166 6.16 -4.72 -10.60
CA ALA A 166 5.95 -5.62 -9.47
C ALA A 166 7.27 -5.99 -8.80
N GLN A 167 8.32 -6.29 -9.57
CA GLN A 167 9.65 -6.60 -9.04
C GLN A 167 10.25 -5.42 -8.28
N GLN A 168 10.18 -4.21 -8.84
CA GLN A 168 10.72 -3.02 -8.17
C GLN A 168 10.00 -2.74 -6.86
N ILE A 169 8.66 -2.78 -6.84
CA ILE A 169 7.88 -2.59 -5.61
C ILE A 169 8.23 -3.68 -4.58
N GLY A 170 8.34 -4.93 -5.00
CA GLY A 170 8.75 -6.04 -4.13
C GLY A 170 10.11 -5.80 -3.48
N ASN A 171 11.10 -5.33 -4.25
CA ASN A 171 12.42 -4.97 -3.74
C ASN A 171 12.37 -3.81 -2.74
N MET A 172 11.54 -2.79 -3.01
CA MET A 172 11.31 -1.67 -2.09
C MET A 172 10.65 -2.12 -0.78
N MET A 173 9.67 -3.02 -0.86
CA MET A 173 9.02 -3.61 0.32
C MET A 173 9.99 -4.46 1.15
N ARG A 174 10.90 -5.19 0.49
CA ARG A 174 11.96 -5.94 1.17
C ARG A 174 12.91 -4.99 1.89
N ASN A 175 13.34 -3.92 1.21
CA ASN A 175 14.18 -2.89 1.80
C ASN A 175 13.55 -2.28 3.06
N ASN A 176 12.24 -2.02 3.08
CA ASN A 176 11.55 -1.51 4.28
C ASN A 176 11.70 -2.45 5.47
N VAL A 177 11.65 -3.77 5.24
CA VAL A 177 11.81 -4.75 6.33
C VAL A 177 13.24 -4.73 6.85
N VAL A 178 14.21 -4.75 5.95
CA VAL A 178 15.64 -4.77 6.33
C VAL A 178 16.05 -3.49 7.07
N THR A 179 15.61 -2.33 6.58
CA THR A 179 16.09 -1.04 7.10
C THR A 179 15.26 -0.50 8.27
N ASN A 180 13.94 -0.76 8.30
CA ASN A 180 13.06 -0.09 9.26
C ASN A 180 12.33 -1.04 10.20
N TYR A 181 11.87 -2.21 9.72
CA TYR A 181 11.07 -3.10 10.58
C TYR A 181 11.93 -4.14 11.30
N GLY A 182 13.12 -4.46 10.74
CA GLY A 182 14.08 -5.41 11.29
C GLY A 182 13.70 -6.86 11.02
N ASP A 183 14.51 -7.58 10.25
CA ASP A 183 14.31 -9.00 9.95
C ASP A 183 14.21 -9.89 11.20
N GLN A 184 14.93 -9.54 12.26
CA GLN A 184 14.90 -10.25 13.54
C GLN A 184 13.50 -10.28 14.19
N ASN A 185 12.62 -9.39 13.81
CA ASN A 185 11.23 -9.35 14.29
C ASN A 185 10.32 -10.35 13.56
N TYR A 186 10.81 -10.92 12.45
CA TYR A 186 10.08 -11.84 11.57
C TYR A 186 10.88 -13.12 11.31
N PRO A 187 11.28 -13.86 12.35
CA PRO A 187 12.17 -15.01 12.21
C PRO A 187 11.56 -16.09 11.31
N GLY A 188 12.36 -16.60 10.37
CA GLY A 188 11.93 -17.63 9.41
C GLY A 188 11.07 -17.11 8.25
N LEU A 189 10.89 -15.80 8.13
CA LEU A 189 10.13 -15.18 7.05
C LEU A 189 11.06 -14.28 6.21
N GLU A 190 11.08 -14.50 4.89
CA GLU A 190 11.60 -13.51 3.96
C GLU A 190 10.47 -12.52 3.66
N LEU A 191 10.31 -11.55 4.55
CA LEU A 191 9.18 -10.66 4.52
C LEU A 191 9.42 -9.44 3.62
N HIS A 192 8.43 -9.14 2.77
CA HIS A 192 8.31 -7.93 1.97
C HIS A 192 7.08 -7.17 2.48
N ALA A 193 7.23 -5.98 3.04
CA ALA A 193 6.11 -5.33 3.71
C ALA A 193 6.11 -3.80 3.66
N LYS A 194 4.92 -3.24 3.87
CA LYS A 194 4.67 -1.82 4.11
C LYS A 194 3.69 -1.64 5.26
N SER A 195 4.05 -0.78 6.20
CA SER A 195 3.16 -0.35 7.28
C SER A 195 2.34 0.88 6.87
N GLY A 196 1.18 1.03 7.47
CA GLY A 196 0.35 2.21 7.40
C GLY A 196 -0.23 2.57 8.76
N THR A 197 -0.36 3.86 8.98
CA THR A 197 -1.08 4.44 10.12
C THR A 197 -2.10 5.36 9.49
N ALA A 198 -3.37 4.96 9.52
CA ALA A 198 -4.45 5.74 8.95
C ALA A 198 -5.05 6.62 10.05
N GLU A 199 -4.99 7.92 9.86
CA GLU A 199 -5.54 8.86 10.81
C GLU A 199 -7.07 8.74 10.87
N GLY A 200 -7.61 8.68 12.08
CA GLY A 200 -9.03 8.67 12.34
C GLY A 200 -9.59 10.08 12.57
N ALA A 201 -10.89 10.15 12.86
CA ALA A 201 -11.52 11.39 13.31
C ALA A 201 -10.81 11.95 14.57
N PRO A 202 -10.84 13.26 14.80
CA PRO A 202 -10.23 13.87 15.98
C PRO A 202 -10.60 13.16 17.28
N GLY A 203 -9.61 12.76 18.07
CA GLY A 203 -9.79 12.01 19.33
C GLY A 203 -9.94 10.49 19.16
N ARG A 204 -9.93 9.96 17.94
CA ARG A 204 -9.89 8.52 17.69
C ARG A 204 -8.43 8.10 17.41
N ALA A 205 -8.01 6.99 18.03
CA ALA A 205 -6.73 6.38 17.68
C ALA A 205 -6.71 5.93 16.22
N SER A 206 -5.55 6.03 15.58
CA SER A 206 -5.34 5.64 14.18
C SER A 206 -5.54 4.14 13.98
N ASP A 207 -5.95 3.76 12.78
CA ASP A 207 -6.01 2.36 12.39
C ASP A 207 -4.62 1.90 11.91
N ALA A 208 -4.16 0.77 12.46
CA ALA A 208 -2.85 0.20 12.18
C ALA A 208 -2.92 -0.79 11.03
N TRP A 209 -2.16 -0.54 9.96
CA TRP A 209 -2.08 -1.40 8.79
C TRP A 209 -0.68 -2.02 8.63
N PHE A 210 -0.65 -3.26 8.20
CA PHE A 210 0.56 -3.94 7.76
C PHE A 210 0.20 -4.90 6.63
N CYS A 211 0.77 -4.69 5.45
CA CYS A 211 0.50 -5.51 4.28
C CYS A 211 1.81 -5.94 3.62
N GLY A 212 1.78 -7.11 2.99
CA GLY A 212 2.97 -7.65 2.37
C GLY A 212 2.83 -9.11 1.97
N TYR A 213 3.97 -9.75 1.72
CA TYR A 213 4.04 -11.16 1.38
C TYR A 213 5.33 -11.80 1.90
N SER A 214 5.31 -13.13 2.03
CA SER A 214 6.47 -13.96 2.30
C SER A 214 6.30 -15.28 1.54
N GLY A 215 7.22 -15.60 0.62
CA GLY A 215 7.01 -16.68 -0.33
C GLY A 215 5.70 -16.54 -1.09
N ASP A 216 4.86 -17.56 -1.08
CA ASP A 216 3.58 -17.59 -1.79
C ASP A 216 2.41 -17.01 -0.98
N LEU A 217 2.66 -16.46 0.20
CA LEU A 217 1.63 -15.97 1.11
C LEU A 217 1.57 -14.44 1.09
N ALA A 218 0.54 -13.87 0.46
CA ALA A 218 0.20 -12.46 0.59
C ALA A 218 -0.72 -12.24 1.81
N PHE A 219 -0.55 -11.11 2.48
CA PHE A 219 -1.34 -10.77 3.66
C PHE A 219 -1.68 -9.29 3.75
N VAL A 220 -2.79 -9.00 4.38
CA VAL A 220 -3.18 -7.66 4.84
C VAL A 220 -3.72 -7.78 6.27
N VAL A 221 -3.14 -7.02 7.18
CA VAL A 221 -3.61 -6.88 8.56
C VAL A 221 -4.03 -5.44 8.78
N CYS A 222 -5.26 -5.24 9.23
CA CYS A 222 -5.77 -3.96 9.69
C CYS A 222 -6.29 -4.14 11.13
N VAL A 223 -5.78 -3.34 12.06
CA VAL A 223 -6.22 -3.32 13.45
C VAL A 223 -6.87 -1.96 13.71
N GLU A 224 -8.19 -1.95 13.81
CA GLU A 224 -8.93 -0.73 14.11
C GLU A 224 -8.48 -0.14 15.44
N ARG A 225 -8.23 1.17 15.45
CA ARG A 225 -7.73 1.91 16.64
C ARG A 225 -6.43 1.32 17.20
N GLY A 226 -5.65 0.66 16.37
CA GLY A 226 -4.42 -0.02 16.77
C GLY A 226 -3.21 0.90 16.95
N GLY A 227 -3.31 2.16 16.57
CA GLY A 227 -2.19 3.10 16.62
C GLY A 227 -1.18 2.88 15.49
N TYR A 228 0.09 2.67 15.81
CA TYR A 228 1.16 2.55 14.82
C TYR A 228 1.17 1.20 14.09
N GLY A 229 1.19 1.24 12.75
CA GLY A 229 1.03 0.08 11.88
C GLY A 229 2.01 -1.05 12.15
N ALA A 230 3.32 -0.81 12.02
CA ALA A 230 4.34 -1.85 12.20
C ALA A 230 4.37 -2.42 13.62
N ALA A 231 4.15 -1.59 14.64
CA ALA A 231 4.21 -2.02 16.03
C ALA A 231 3.01 -2.89 16.46
N THR A 232 1.83 -2.64 15.87
CA THR A 232 0.60 -3.36 16.25
C THR A 232 0.24 -4.46 15.26
N ALA A 233 0.17 -4.13 13.96
CA ALA A 233 -0.24 -5.09 12.93
C ALA A 233 0.90 -6.04 12.52
N GLY A 234 2.17 -5.62 12.61
CA GLY A 234 3.33 -6.43 12.27
C GLY A 234 3.44 -7.74 13.07
N PRO A 235 3.35 -7.73 14.41
CA PRO A 235 3.36 -8.93 15.23
C PRO A 235 2.20 -9.90 14.93
N VAL A 236 1.02 -9.38 14.54
CA VAL A 236 -0.12 -10.20 14.12
C VAL A 236 0.23 -10.94 12.84
N ALA A 237 0.72 -10.22 11.81
CA ALA A 237 1.16 -10.80 10.55
C ALA A 237 2.23 -11.88 10.78
N SER A 238 3.26 -11.57 11.59
CA SER A 238 4.35 -12.50 11.90
C SER A 238 3.84 -13.83 12.48
N LYS A 239 2.97 -13.75 13.49
CA LYS A 239 2.42 -14.97 14.13
C LYS A 239 1.59 -15.81 13.18
N VAL A 240 0.77 -15.19 12.33
CA VAL A 240 -0.07 -15.90 11.35
C VAL A 240 0.79 -16.60 10.31
N LEU A 241 1.76 -15.87 9.72
CA LEU A 241 2.65 -16.43 8.70
C LEU A 241 3.51 -17.55 9.24
N GLN A 242 4.07 -17.43 10.45
CA GLN A 242 4.83 -18.49 11.10
C GLN A 242 3.99 -19.74 11.37
N ALA A 243 2.72 -19.56 11.80
CA ALA A 243 1.81 -20.69 12.01
C ALA A 243 1.45 -21.41 10.69
N LEU A 244 1.33 -20.66 9.59
CA LEU A 244 1.09 -21.26 8.27
C LEU A 244 2.31 -22.03 7.77
N ASN A 245 3.51 -21.45 7.88
CA ASN A 245 4.76 -22.12 7.47
C ASN A 245 5.08 -23.37 8.30
N ALA A 246 4.68 -23.41 9.58
CA ALA A 246 4.90 -24.58 10.44
C ALA A 246 3.97 -25.76 10.10
N ASN A 247 2.89 -25.53 9.34
CA ASN A 247 1.91 -26.55 8.94
C ASN A 247 2.00 -26.92 7.44
N SER A 248 2.94 -26.33 6.69
CA SER A 248 3.26 -26.65 5.30
C SER A 248 4.40 -27.64 5.23
#